data_558f15f52a4657c5086c5d06d55025a7
#
_entry.id   558f15f52a4657c5086c5d06d55025a7
#
_cell.length_a   1.000
_cell.length_b   1.000
_cell.length_c   1.000
_cell.angle_alpha   90.00
_cell.angle_beta   90.00
_cell.angle_gamma   90.00
#
_symmetry.space_group_name_H-M   'P 1'
#
loop_
_entity.id
_entity.type
_entity.pdbx_description
1 polymer ?
#
loop_
_entity_poly.entity_id
_entity_poly.type
_entity_poly.pdbx_seq_one_letter_code
_entity_poly.pdbx_strand_id
1 'polypeptide(L)'
;MRRVLTLSVLSLALLTACSTVPPTTAGASAAAASQATASPATATSEDARLNAWFERKYEEQLQFSPMGMTMLGRKDRYAELDDMSREAAARQLAWRVAAVEEMKSSFVYDALGDDARLSWDLFEYQLQAAREADRFRDHSYPFEQMGGAQAFLPTFMINFHKVETEADYTAYVARLREVPRAFGQLMEQVKRSAGLGIRPPRFAHEGVIEQAGKVVAGVPFTNGPDSALWTDAQAKADALVKAGKIEAAHAQALKGEARAALVEAVQPAFADVIAWYKADLPNAAVNPSGVGTTHPNGAAFYEHRLRASTTTDMTAEQVHQLGLQEVARLRGEMEALKDRVGFDGDLAAFFHFIHTDPRFKYPNTDAGRQAYIDDATAAIARIKQQLPNYFGLLPKADIVVKRVEAFREQAGAAQHYYPSTPDGSRPGVYYAHLSDMNAMPKPELEVIAYHEGLPGHHMQIAIAQELEGVPEFRKQARFTVYSEGWGLYSEWLAREMPATYTDPYSEYGRLTSEMWRAIRLVVDTGLHAKGWTEQQAVAYMSENSSIPLQAVQAEVRRYITWPGQATSYKVGMIKIQQLRAKAEAELGERFDIRGFHDAVLGGGAMPLTLLERRIEQWIEDEKRA
;
A
#
# COMPACT_ATOMS: atom_id res chain seq x y z
N MET A 1 23.71 6.81 -50.19
CA MET A 1 24.89 7.72 -50.18
C MET A 1 25.54 7.64 -48.81
N ARG A 2 26.74 7.16 -48.81
CA ARG A 2 27.62 7.01 -47.65
C ARG A 2 28.04 8.40 -47.13
N ARG A 3 28.14 8.57 -45.82
CA ARG A 3 29.30 9.26 -45.21
C ARG A 3 29.51 8.77 -43.78
N VAL A 4 30.69 8.27 -43.59
CA VAL A 4 31.40 7.83 -42.39
C VAL A 4 32.20 9.03 -41.89
N LEU A 5 32.39 9.19 -40.60
CA LEU A 5 33.51 9.85 -39.93
C LEU A 5 33.43 9.50 -38.44
N THR A 6 34.27 8.69 -38.02
CA THR A 6 35.67 8.63 -37.48
C THR A 6 35.77 9.00 -36.00
N LEU A 7 36.30 7.99 -35.28
CA LEU A 7 36.78 7.99 -33.89
C LEU A 7 37.82 9.10 -33.61
N SER A 8 37.87 9.52 -32.36
CA SER A 8 39.13 9.99 -31.73
C SER A 8 39.25 9.40 -30.33
N VAL A 9 40.25 8.57 -30.18
CA VAL A 9 40.77 8.00 -28.93
C VAL A 9 41.77 9.04 -28.38
N LEU A 10 41.68 9.34 -27.09
CA LEU A 10 42.77 10.02 -26.38
C LEU A 10 43.14 9.24 -25.12
N SER A 11 44.30 8.62 -25.21
CA SER A 11 45.01 7.95 -24.11
C SER A 11 45.68 9.03 -23.24
N LEU A 12 45.66 8.88 -21.92
CA LEU A 12 46.53 9.66 -21.06
C LEU A 12 47.29 8.76 -20.09
N ALA A 13 48.59 8.99 -20.05
CA ALA A 13 49.60 8.19 -19.42
C ALA A 13 49.71 8.39 -17.92
N LEU A 14 50.12 7.31 -17.22
CA LEU A 14 50.64 7.30 -15.85
C LEU A 14 51.96 8.09 -15.72
N LEU A 15 52.09 8.85 -14.65
CA LEU A 15 53.38 9.28 -14.12
C LEU A 15 53.51 8.87 -12.65
N THR A 16 54.36 7.89 -12.43
CA THR A 16 54.94 7.50 -11.14
C THR A 16 56.08 8.44 -10.79
N ALA A 17 56.11 8.97 -9.58
CA ALA A 17 57.29 9.63 -9.01
C ALA A 17 57.65 8.93 -7.69
N CYS A 18 58.76 8.20 -7.73
CA CYS A 18 59.52 7.78 -6.56
C CYS A 18 60.36 8.96 -6.04
N SER A 19 60.35 9.15 -4.71
CA SER A 19 61.37 9.95 -4.03
C SER A 19 61.95 9.18 -2.88
N THR A 20 63.26 9.03 -2.94
CA THR A 20 64.18 8.32 -2.03
C THR A 20 64.49 9.14 -0.79
N VAL A 21 64.60 8.46 0.34
CA VAL A 21 65.06 8.97 1.64
C VAL A 21 66.54 8.66 1.79
N PRO A 22 67.39 9.57 2.28
CA PRO A 22 68.70 9.21 2.86
C PRO A 22 68.66 9.15 4.39
N PRO A 23 69.55 8.37 5.02
CA PRO A 23 69.55 8.17 6.46
C PRO A 23 70.44 9.17 7.21
N THR A 24 70.03 9.63 8.41
CA THR A 24 70.95 10.28 9.37
C THR A 24 70.73 9.74 10.78
N THR A 25 71.77 9.32 11.28
CA THR A 25 72.36 9.01 12.60
C THR A 25 71.62 9.36 13.89
N ALA A 26 71.81 8.43 14.83
CA ALA A 26 71.34 8.35 16.19
C ALA A 26 71.79 9.51 17.10
N GLY A 27 70.86 9.92 17.97
CA GLY A 27 71.18 10.70 19.19
C GLY A 27 70.20 10.26 20.27
N ALA A 28 70.74 9.62 21.30
CA ALA A 28 69.97 9.18 22.47
C ALA A 28 69.63 10.35 23.38
N SER A 29 68.36 10.49 23.78
CA SER A 29 67.98 11.22 25.00
C SER A 29 66.70 10.67 25.61
N ALA A 30 66.78 10.44 26.83
CA ALA A 30 65.90 10.08 27.94
C ALA A 30 64.41 10.01 27.73
N ALA A 31 63.87 8.95 28.27
CA ALA A 31 62.45 8.63 28.47
C ALA A 31 61.68 9.71 29.28
N ALA A 32 60.56 10.16 28.69
CA ALA A 32 59.42 10.62 29.46
C ALA A 32 58.22 9.80 29.00
N ALA A 33 57.76 8.91 29.87
CA ALA A 33 56.53 8.14 29.66
C ALA A 33 55.36 9.11 29.66
N SER A 34 54.88 9.47 28.47
CA SER A 34 53.59 10.08 28.30
C SER A 34 52.54 8.97 28.42
N GLN A 35 51.83 8.96 29.50
CA GLN A 35 50.59 8.21 29.62
C GLN A 35 49.62 8.80 28.58
N ALA A 36 49.42 8.08 27.49
CA ALA A 36 48.29 8.31 26.60
C ALA A 36 47.02 8.06 27.41
N THR A 37 46.41 9.13 27.88
CA THR A 37 45.04 9.12 28.33
C THR A 37 44.20 8.68 27.13
N ALA A 38 43.68 7.46 27.20
CA ALA A 38 42.64 6.99 26.29
C ALA A 38 41.52 8.01 26.35
N SER A 39 41.22 8.70 25.22
CA SER A 39 40.00 9.47 25.10
C SER A 39 38.84 8.60 25.50
N PRO A 40 37.94 9.07 26.39
CA PRO A 40 36.76 8.31 26.70
C PRO A 40 36.01 8.09 25.39
N ALA A 41 35.75 6.82 25.05
CA ALA A 41 34.83 6.49 23.97
C ALA A 41 33.55 7.31 24.25
N THR A 42 33.16 8.18 23.34
CA THR A 42 31.93 8.94 23.42
C THR A 42 30.80 7.94 23.66
N ALA A 43 30.19 8.00 24.83
CA ALA A 43 29.08 7.12 25.16
C ALA A 43 28.00 7.29 24.08
N THR A 44 27.63 6.22 23.41
CA THR A 44 26.57 6.20 22.41
C THR A 44 25.29 6.69 23.07
N SER A 45 24.58 7.67 22.49
CA SER A 45 23.33 8.18 23.06
C SER A 45 22.30 7.07 23.23
N GLU A 46 21.37 7.24 24.16
CA GLU A 46 20.29 6.26 24.39
C GLU A 46 19.46 6.05 23.11
N ASP A 47 19.21 7.14 22.35
CA ASP A 47 18.54 7.08 21.05
C ASP A 47 19.29 6.20 20.05
N ALA A 48 20.61 6.37 19.93
CA ALA A 48 21.41 5.59 19.01
C ALA A 48 21.47 4.10 19.42
N ARG A 49 21.49 3.81 20.73
CA ARG A 49 21.42 2.44 21.25
C ARG A 49 20.07 1.80 20.94
N LEU A 50 18.97 2.53 21.12
CA LEU A 50 17.61 2.07 20.83
C LEU A 50 17.42 1.86 19.33
N ASN A 51 17.87 2.79 18.48
CA ASN A 51 17.77 2.64 17.03
C ASN A 51 18.55 1.41 16.54
N ALA A 52 19.78 1.19 17.03
CA ALA A 52 20.55 -0.02 16.69
C ALA A 52 19.86 -1.31 17.18
N TRP A 53 19.11 -1.25 18.27
CA TRP A 53 18.30 -2.38 18.76
C TRP A 53 17.10 -2.62 17.83
N PHE A 54 16.39 -1.58 17.36
CA PHE A 54 15.30 -1.72 16.42
C PHE A 54 15.75 -2.35 15.09
N GLU A 55 16.91 -1.97 14.57
CA GLU A 55 17.45 -2.58 13.35
C GLU A 55 17.66 -4.10 13.52
N ARG A 56 18.23 -4.54 14.65
CA ARG A 56 18.37 -5.98 14.92
C ARG A 56 17.00 -6.68 15.04
N LYS A 57 16.04 -6.06 15.73
CA LYS A 57 14.68 -6.61 15.87
C LYS A 57 13.93 -6.66 14.56
N TYR A 58 14.15 -5.70 13.68
CA TYR A 58 13.60 -5.73 12.32
C TYR A 58 14.14 -6.91 11.50
N GLU A 59 15.46 -7.16 11.57
CA GLU A 59 16.06 -8.34 10.92
C GLU A 59 15.53 -9.66 11.50
N GLU A 60 15.33 -9.75 12.82
CA GLU A 60 14.69 -10.92 13.45
C GLU A 60 13.24 -11.08 12.96
N GLN A 61 12.47 -10.01 12.88
CA GLN A 61 11.09 -10.03 12.40
C GLN A 61 10.99 -10.51 10.95
N LEU A 62 11.89 -10.07 10.09
CA LEU A 62 11.92 -10.48 8.69
C LEU A 62 12.10 -11.99 8.51
N GLN A 63 12.74 -12.69 9.47
CA GLN A 63 12.88 -14.15 9.41
C GLN A 63 11.54 -14.90 9.46
N PHE A 64 10.46 -14.26 9.90
CA PHE A 64 9.12 -14.85 9.85
C PHE A 64 8.47 -14.72 8.47
N SER A 65 9.00 -13.89 7.55
CA SER A 65 8.36 -13.58 6.27
C SER A 65 9.35 -13.60 5.09
N PRO A 66 9.73 -14.78 4.58
CA PRO A 66 10.49 -14.91 3.34
C PRO A 66 9.86 -14.17 2.14
N MET A 67 8.52 -14.16 2.07
CA MET A 67 7.81 -13.40 1.05
C MET A 67 7.96 -11.89 1.25
N GLY A 68 7.91 -11.41 2.49
CA GLY A 68 8.18 -10.02 2.85
C GLY A 68 9.59 -9.57 2.44
N MET A 69 10.61 -10.39 2.70
CA MET A 69 11.98 -10.14 2.23
C MET A 69 12.02 -9.97 0.72
N THR A 70 11.34 -10.84 -0.02
CA THR A 70 11.28 -10.75 -1.50
C THR A 70 10.61 -9.46 -1.98
N MET A 71 9.53 -9.02 -1.31
CA MET A 71 8.86 -7.75 -1.65
C MET A 71 9.76 -6.53 -1.40
N LEU A 72 10.69 -6.61 -0.45
CA LEU A 72 11.74 -5.63 -0.19
C LEU A 72 12.92 -5.73 -1.18
N GLY A 73 12.88 -6.67 -2.14
CA GLY A 73 13.96 -6.89 -3.11
C GLY A 73 15.10 -7.79 -2.59
N ARG A 74 14.98 -8.34 -1.39
CA ARG A 74 15.99 -9.26 -0.80
C ARG A 74 15.79 -10.67 -1.32
N LYS A 75 16.90 -11.40 -1.43
CA LYS A 75 16.92 -12.80 -1.89
C LYS A 75 17.26 -13.81 -0.77
N ASP A 76 17.23 -13.37 0.48
CA ASP A 76 17.35 -14.26 1.62
C ASP A 76 16.14 -15.20 1.66
N ARG A 77 16.36 -16.49 1.91
CA ARG A 77 15.30 -17.50 1.94
C ARG A 77 14.40 -17.51 0.69
N TYR A 78 15.00 -17.23 -0.47
CA TYR A 78 14.28 -16.95 -1.73
C TYR A 78 13.48 -18.14 -2.29
N ALA A 79 13.77 -19.34 -1.80
CA ALA A 79 13.06 -20.59 -2.17
C ALA A 79 11.83 -20.89 -1.30
N GLU A 80 11.55 -20.07 -0.24
CA GLU A 80 10.53 -20.38 0.74
C GLU A 80 9.31 -19.45 0.61
N LEU A 81 8.13 -19.99 0.88
CA LEU A 81 6.91 -19.21 1.19
C LEU A 81 6.80 -19.06 2.72
N ASP A 82 6.04 -18.07 3.16
CA ASP A 82 5.77 -17.86 4.58
C ASP A 82 5.10 -19.11 5.20
N ASP A 83 5.40 -19.35 6.47
CA ASP A 83 4.65 -20.35 7.26
C ASP A 83 3.29 -19.73 7.66
N MET A 84 2.22 -20.17 6.99
CA MET A 84 0.86 -19.68 7.17
C MET A 84 0.12 -20.39 8.31
N SER A 85 0.81 -21.22 9.12
CA SER A 85 0.21 -21.98 10.20
C SER A 85 -0.18 -21.10 11.39
N ARG A 86 -1.12 -21.60 12.19
CA ARG A 86 -1.51 -20.97 13.46
C ARG A 86 -0.34 -20.93 14.45
N GLU A 87 0.48 -21.95 14.45
CA GLU A 87 1.70 -22.07 15.26
C GLU A 87 2.73 -21.00 14.89
N ALA A 88 2.93 -20.73 13.61
CA ALA A 88 3.83 -19.66 13.14
C ALA A 88 3.34 -18.28 13.62
N ALA A 89 2.05 -18.01 13.50
CA ALA A 89 1.47 -16.77 13.99
C ALA A 89 1.61 -16.63 15.53
N ALA A 90 1.44 -17.74 16.28
CA ALA A 90 1.64 -17.73 17.72
C ALA A 90 3.13 -17.47 18.09
N ARG A 91 4.09 -18.08 17.36
CA ARG A 91 5.53 -17.80 17.54
C ARG A 91 5.87 -16.33 17.25
N GLN A 92 5.28 -15.75 16.20
CA GLN A 92 5.51 -14.36 15.85
C GLN A 92 4.96 -13.41 16.92
N LEU A 93 3.76 -13.69 17.47
CA LEU A 93 3.21 -12.91 18.57
C LEU A 93 4.06 -13.04 19.83
N ALA A 94 4.52 -14.25 20.20
CA ALA A 94 5.39 -14.48 21.36
C ALA A 94 6.72 -13.74 21.21
N TRP A 95 7.33 -13.75 20.01
CA TRP A 95 8.53 -12.96 19.72
C TRP A 95 8.28 -11.46 19.95
N ARG A 96 7.16 -10.92 19.45
CA ARG A 96 6.85 -9.51 19.62
C ARG A 96 6.63 -9.12 21.09
N VAL A 97 5.99 -10.00 21.87
CA VAL A 97 5.86 -9.82 23.33
C VAL A 97 7.26 -9.74 23.98
N ALA A 98 8.11 -10.72 23.70
CA ALA A 98 9.47 -10.76 24.27
C ALA A 98 10.31 -9.54 23.85
N ALA A 99 10.19 -9.10 22.60
CA ALA A 99 10.90 -7.93 22.10
C ALA A 99 10.48 -6.64 22.82
N VAL A 100 9.19 -6.43 23.08
CA VAL A 100 8.72 -5.26 23.83
C VAL A 100 9.14 -5.31 25.30
N GLU A 101 9.16 -6.50 25.93
CA GLU A 101 9.66 -6.68 27.29
C GLU A 101 11.17 -6.40 27.38
N GLU A 102 11.94 -6.88 26.40
CA GLU A 102 13.37 -6.58 26.28
C GLU A 102 13.61 -5.08 26.12
N MET A 103 12.84 -4.40 25.24
CA MET A 103 12.93 -2.96 25.06
C MET A 103 12.73 -2.21 26.38
N LYS A 104 11.66 -2.52 27.10
CA LYS A 104 11.32 -1.88 28.39
C LYS A 104 12.33 -2.12 29.50
N SER A 105 13.00 -3.25 29.49
CA SER A 105 14.02 -3.58 30.50
C SER A 105 15.41 -3.04 30.16
N SER A 106 15.68 -2.75 28.87
CA SER A 106 17.04 -2.41 28.39
C SER A 106 17.26 -0.91 28.19
N PHE A 107 16.19 -0.12 28.10
CA PHE A 107 16.25 1.30 27.78
C PHE A 107 15.38 2.12 28.72
N VAL A 108 15.76 3.41 28.91
CA VAL A 108 15.04 4.35 29.77
C VAL A 108 14.27 5.34 28.90
N TYR A 109 12.93 5.21 28.88
CA TYR A 109 12.04 6.03 28.06
C TYR A 109 12.25 7.55 28.24
N ASP A 110 12.40 8.02 29.49
CA ASP A 110 12.57 9.45 29.81
C ASP A 110 13.92 10.02 29.32
N ALA A 111 14.91 9.16 29.06
CA ALA A 111 16.21 9.56 28.51
C ALA A 111 16.22 9.67 26.97
N LEU A 112 15.12 9.31 26.30
CA LEU A 112 14.99 9.32 24.85
C LEU A 112 14.55 10.71 24.35
N GLY A 113 15.05 11.09 23.18
CA GLY A 113 14.51 12.19 22.39
C GLY A 113 13.17 11.86 21.73
N ASP A 114 12.49 12.86 21.19
CA ASP A 114 11.09 12.72 20.71
C ASP A 114 10.94 11.69 19.57
N ASP A 115 11.84 11.64 18.61
CA ASP A 115 11.79 10.63 17.52
C ASP A 115 12.04 9.21 18.02
N ALA A 116 12.91 9.02 19.02
CA ALA A 116 13.16 7.74 19.64
C ALA A 116 11.96 7.30 20.50
N ARG A 117 11.32 8.22 21.22
CA ARG A 117 10.06 7.98 21.94
C ARG A 117 8.94 7.59 20.97
N LEU A 118 8.83 8.27 19.83
CA LEU A 118 7.86 7.91 18.80
C LEU A 118 8.11 6.48 18.28
N SER A 119 9.37 6.09 18.06
CA SER A 119 9.73 4.73 17.66
C SER A 119 9.34 3.70 18.73
N TRP A 120 9.58 4.00 20.00
CA TRP A 120 9.18 3.16 21.12
C TRP A 120 7.66 2.95 21.16
N ASP A 121 6.91 4.04 21.14
CA ASP A 121 5.44 4.01 21.24
C ASP A 121 4.80 3.30 20.05
N LEU A 122 5.37 3.47 18.85
CA LEU A 122 4.91 2.76 17.66
C LEU A 122 5.17 1.25 17.78
N PHE A 123 6.31 0.85 18.32
CA PHE A 123 6.64 -0.56 18.53
C PHE A 123 5.71 -1.21 19.57
N GLU A 124 5.38 -0.50 20.65
CA GLU A 124 4.37 -0.94 21.62
C GLU A 124 2.97 -1.01 21.01
N TYR A 125 2.57 0.02 20.24
CA TYR A 125 1.29 0.02 19.52
C TYR A 125 1.16 -1.21 18.62
N GLN A 126 2.21 -1.57 17.89
CA GLN A 126 2.20 -2.76 17.04
C GLN A 126 2.00 -4.07 17.84
N LEU A 127 2.52 -4.17 19.06
CA LEU A 127 2.23 -5.30 19.94
C LEU A 127 0.76 -5.34 20.36
N GLN A 128 0.20 -4.20 20.78
CA GLN A 128 -1.21 -4.15 21.19
C GLN A 128 -2.13 -4.50 20.02
N ALA A 129 -1.87 -3.95 18.83
CA ALA A 129 -2.61 -4.29 17.61
C ALA A 129 -2.52 -5.78 17.27
N ALA A 130 -1.34 -6.39 17.42
CA ALA A 130 -1.15 -7.83 17.18
C ALA A 130 -1.91 -8.70 18.19
N ARG A 131 -1.95 -8.31 19.47
CA ARG A 131 -2.73 -9.01 20.50
C ARG A 131 -4.23 -8.94 20.23
N GLU A 132 -4.73 -7.78 19.85
CA GLU A 132 -6.15 -7.62 19.50
C GLU A 132 -6.51 -8.41 18.24
N ALA A 133 -5.67 -8.37 17.20
CA ALA A 133 -5.88 -9.15 15.99
C ALA A 133 -5.89 -10.68 16.27
N ASP A 134 -5.06 -11.15 17.19
CA ASP A 134 -5.00 -12.55 17.59
C ASP A 134 -6.30 -13.06 18.22
N ARG A 135 -7.02 -12.22 18.97
CA ARG A 135 -8.33 -12.55 19.56
C ARG A 135 -9.39 -12.89 18.51
N PHE A 136 -9.26 -12.29 17.32
CA PHE A 136 -10.19 -12.44 16.20
C PHE A 136 -9.59 -13.18 15.00
N ARG A 137 -8.55 -13.96 15.22
CA ARG A 137 -7.83 -14.67 14.16
C ARG A 137 -8.76 -15.53 13.29
N ASP A 138 -9.72 -16.21 13.92
CA ASP A 138 -10.67 -17.09 13.23
C ASP A 138 -11.75 -16.31 12.43
N HIS A 139 -11.80 -14.97 12.52
CA HIS A 139 -12.74 -14.12 11.77
C HIS A 139 -12.21 -13.61 10.42
N SER A 140 -10.95 -13.86 10.09
CA SER A 140 -10.37 -13.47 8.81
C SER A 140 -10.75 -14.45 7.69
N TYR A 141 -10.78 -13.94 6.45
CA TYR A 141 -11.05 -14.73 5.25
C TYR A 141 -9.76 -14.90 4.44
N PRO A 142 -9.02 -16.04 4.59
CA PRO A 142 -7.80 -16.27 3.83
C PRO A 142 -8.00 -16.30 2.32
N PHE A 143 -9.18 -16.72 1.88
CA PHE A 143 -9.63 -16.72 0.49
C PHE A 143 -10.91 -15.90 0.39
N GLU A 144 -10.91 -14.89 -0.45
CA GLU A 144 -12.06 -14.03 -0.76
C GLU A 144 -11.83 -13.36 -2.13
N GLN A 145 -12.84 -12.66 -2.67
CA GLN A 145 -12.83 -12.20 -4.06
C GLN A 145 -11.93 -10.99 -4.34
N MET A 146 -11.46 -10.24 -3.35
CA MET A 146 -10.68 -9.01 -3.56
C MET A 146 -9.17 -9.26 -3.57
N GLY A 147 -8.64 -9.89 -2.55
CA GLY A 147 -7.20 -10.06 -2.35
C GLY A 147 -6.83 -11.39 -1.70
N GLY A 148 -7.70 -12.39 -1.75
CA GLY A 148 -7.48 -13.69 -1.16
C GLY A 148 -6.24 -14.41 -1.72
N ALA A 149 -5.76 -15.42 -0.99
CA ALA A 149 -4.53 -16.13 -1.29
C ALA A 149 -4.50 -16.73 -2.71
N GLN A 150 -5.68 -17.09 -3.27
CA GLN A 150 -5.81 -17.61 -4.63
C GLN A 150 -5.38 -16.60 -5.71
N ALA A 151 -5.51 -15.29 -5.43
CA ALA A 151 -5.10 -14.22 -6.32
C ALA A 151 -3.72 -13.66 -5.95
N PHE A 152 -3.45 -13.51 -4.64
CA PHE A 152 -2.20 -12.95 -4.15
C PHE A 152 -0.98 -13.80 -4.51
N LEU A 153 -1.04 -15.12 -4.36
CA LEU A 153 0.14 -15.97 -4.59
C LEU A 153 0.63 -15.96 -6.05
N PRO A 154 -0.23 -16.13 -7.09
CA PRO A 154 0.21 -15.95 -8.47
C PRO A 154 0.78 -14.55 -8.74
N THR A 155 0.14 -13.50 -8.21
CA THR A 155 0.63 -12.12 -8.34
C THR A 155 2.01 -11.95 -7.72
N PHE A 156 2.25 -12.53 -6.54
CA PHE A 156 3.54 -12.53 -5.88
C PHE A 156 4.61 -13.21 -6.73
N MET A 157 4.33 -14.39 -7.28
CA MET A 157 5.28 -15.14 -8.11
C MET A 157 5.63 -14.39 -9.40
N ILE A 158 4.66 -13.74 -10.04
CA ILE A 158 4.84 -13.01 -11.30
C ILE A 158 5.57 -11.68 -11.07
N ASN A 159 5.12 -10.87 -10.09
CA ASN A 159 5.54 -9.48 -9.98
C ASN A 159 6.72 -9.25 -9.03
N PHE A 160 6.88 -10.09 -8.00
CA PHE A 160 7.88 -9.88 -6.97
C PHE A 160 9.04 -10.88 -7.03
N HIS A 161 8.82 -12.13 -7.43
CA HIS A 161 9.90 -13.10 -7.59
C HIS A 161 10.67 -12.83 -8.88
N LYS A 162 11.73 -12.03 -8.80
CA LYS A 162 12.59 -11.71 -9.95
C LYS A 162 13.61 -12.82 -10.18
N VAL A 163 13.92 -13.08 -11.45
CA VAL A 163 14.89 -14.08 -11.88
C VAL A 163 15.99 -13.38 -12.69
N GLU A 164 17.17 -13.32 -12.11
CA GLU A 164 18.37 -12.72 -12.70
C GLU A 164 19.50 -13.75 -12.85
N THR A 165 19.38 -14.88 -12.15
CA THR A 165 20.33 -16.00 -12.17
C THR A 165 19.57 -17.33 -12.24
N GLU A 166 20.27 -18.40 -12.58
CA GLU A 166 19.75 -19.77 -12.54
C GLU A 166 19.27 -20.15 -11.12
N ALA A 167 20.03 -19.75 -10.09
CA ALA A 167 19.65 -19.99 -8.70
C ALA A 167 18.31 -19.33 -8.34
N ASP A 168 18.03 -18.14 -8.87
CA ASP A 168 16.73 -17.48 -8.67
C ASP A 168 15.60 -18.27 -9.33
N TYR A 169 15.85 -18.85 -10.51
CA TYR A 169 14.86 -19.69 -11.19
C TYR A 169 14.60 -20.99 -10.42
N THR A 170 15.64 -21.61 -9.90
CA THR A 170 15.52 -22.79 -9.03
C THR A 170 14.69 -22.47 -7.77
N ALA A 171 14.93 -21.30 -7.16
CA ALA A 171 14.14 -20.81 -6.03
C ALA A 171 12.67 -20.54 -6.44
N TYR A 172 12.42 -20.03 -7.63
CA TYR A 172 11.07 -19.87 -8.18
C TYR A 172 10.32 -21.21 -8.27
N VAL A 173 10.97 -22.24 -8.81
CA VAL A 173 10.39 -23.59 -8.89
C VAL A 173 10.16 -24.19 -7.51
N ALA A 174 11.08 -23.99 -6.56
CA ALA A 174 10.91 -24.45 -5.20
C ALA A 174 9.67 -23.81 -4.53
N ARG A 175 9.45 -22.51 -4.71
CA ARG A 175 8.25 -21.83 -4.22
C ARG A 175 6.95 -22.37 -4.83
N LEU A 176 6.94 -22.70 -6.12
CA LEU A 176 5.78 -23.35 -6.75
C LEU A 176 5.47 -24.70 -6.06
N ARG A 177 6.49 -25.45 -5.66
CA ARG A 177 6.34 -26.72 -4.92
C ARG A 177 5.90 -26.54 -3.47
N GLU A 178 6.08 -25.36 -2.88
CA GLU A 178 5.62 -25.00 -1.53
C GLU A 178 4.12 -24.62 -1.46
N VAL A 179 3.48 -24.36 -2.61
CA VAL A 179 2.06 -23.92 -2.66
C VAL A 179 1.11 -24.88 -1.93
N PRO A 180 1.22 -26.21 -2.07
CA PRO A 180 0.34 -27.14 -1.34
C PRO A 180 0.44 -27.00 0.17
N ARG A 181 1.64 -26.77 0.73
CA ARG A 181 1.83 -26.55 2.17
C ARG A 181 1.14 -25.25 2.62
N ALA A 182 1.43 -24.14 1.92
CA ALA A 182 0.87 -22.83 2.27
C ALA A 182 -0.67 -22.84 2.17
N PHE A 183 -1.22 -23.38 1.08
CA PHE A 183 -2.67 -23.47 0.90
C PHE A 183 -3.31 -24.45 1.88
N GLY A 184 -2.66 -25.58 2.18
CA GLY A 184 -3.12 -26.52 3.21
C GLY A 184 -3.32 -25.85 4.57
N GLN A 185 -2.33 -25.08 5.02
CA GLN A 185 -2.38 -24.31 6.27
C GLN A 185 -3.52 -23.28 6.29
N LEU A 186 -3.70 -22.53 5.20
CA LEU A 186 -4.81 -21.59 5.07
C LEU A 186 -6.18 -22.29 5.02
N MET A 187 -6.26 -23.44 4.35
CA MET A 187 -7.50 -24.23 4.29
C MET A 187 -7.85 -24.85 5.65
N GLU A 188 -6.89 -25.19 6.50
CA GLU A 188 -7.17 -25.59 7.89
C GLU A 188 -7.85 -24.46 8.66
N GLN A 189 -7.36 -23.21 8.49
CA GLN A 189 -7.99 -22.02 9.09
C GLN A 189 -9.42 -21.83 8.54
N VAL A 190 -9.63 -21.90 7.22
CA VAL A 190 -10.96 -21.79 6.59
C VAL A 190 -11.94 -22.81 7.15
N LYS A 191 -11.53 -24.07 7.21
CA LYS A 191 -12.38 -25.16 7.75
C LYS A 191 -12.72 -24.96 9.21
N ARG A 192 -11.76 -24.47 10.01
CA ARG A 192 -11.98 -24.13 11.41
C ARG A 192 -12.98 -22.99 11.57
N SER A 193 -12.77 -21.88 10.84
CA SER A 193 -13.69 -20.72 10.85
C SER A 193 -15.09 -21.12 10.43
N ALA A 194 -15.22 -21.92 9.39
CA ALA A 194 -16.50 -22.46 8.92
C ALA A 194 -17.19 -23.32 9.99
N GLY A 195 -16.44 -24.15 10.73
CA GLY A 195 -16.93 -24.92 11.88
C GLY A 195 -17.44 -24.06 13.03
N LEU A 196 -16.93 -22.84 13.17
CA LEU A 196 -17.39 -21.84 14.13
C LEU A 196 -18.56 -20.98 13.62
N GLY A 197 -19.06 -21.23 12.41
CA GLY A 197 -20.11 -20.43 11.78
C GLY A 197 -19.63 -19.12 11.12
N ILE A 198 -18.32 -18.97 10.95
CA ILE A 198 -17.70 -17.80 10.32
C ILE A 198 -17.40 -18.16 8.87
N ARG A 199 -18.12 -17.55 7.94
CA ARG A 199 -18.01 -17.78 6.50
C ARG A 199 -18.09 -16.47 5.71
N PRO A 200 -17.30 -16.31 4.65
CA PRO A 200 -17.56 -15.26 3.68
C PRO A 200 -18.90 -15.51 2.97
N PRO A 201 -19.55 -14.44 2.44
CA PRO A 201 -20.81 -14.57 1.71
C PRO A 201 -20.67 -15.42 0.44
N ARG A 202 -21.83 -15.80 -0.15
CA ARG A 202 -21.90 -16.61 -1.36
C ARG A 202 -21.16 -16.00 -2.54
N PHE A 203 -21.30 -14.69 -2.79
CA PHE A 203 -20.57 -14.02 -3.87
C PHE A 203 -19.05 -14.13 -3.72
N ALA A 204 -18.55 -14.14 -2.48
CA ALA A 204 -17.11 -14.30 -2.23
C ALA A 204 -16.67 -15.74 -2.49
N HIS A 205 -17.48 -16.75 -2.14
CA HIS A 205 -17.22 -18.14 -2.54
C HIS A 205 -17.17 -18.30 -4.05
N GLU A 206 -18.16 -17.75 -4.75
CA GLU A 206 -18.20 -17.75 -6.23
C GLU A 206 -16.99 -17.07 -6.84
N GLY A 207 -16.57 -15.92 -6.26
CA GLY A 207 -15.36 -15.22 -6.68
C GLY A 207 -14.07 -16.01 -6.49
N VAL A 208 -13.92 -16.71 -5.35
CA VAL A 208 -12.78 -17.62 -5.11
C VAL A 208 -12.75 -18.76 -6.13
N ILE A 209 -13.91 -19.41 -6.37
CA ILE A 209 -14.02 -20.50 -7.34
C ILE A 209 -13.63 -20.02 -8.75
N GLU A 210 -14.14 -18.87 -9.17
CA GLU A 210 -13.87 -18.30 -10.49
C GLU A 210 -12.40 -17.93 -10.65
N GLN A 211 -11.84 -17.17 -9.70
CA GLN A 211 -10.45 -16.72 -9.77
C GLN A 211 -9.47 -17.88 -9.71
N ALA A 212 -9.67 -18.81 -8.76
CA ALA A 212 -8.85 -20.01 -8.66
C ALA A 212 -8.92 -20.84 -9.95
N GLY A 213 -10.12 -20.96 -10.54
CA GLY A 213 -10.31 -21.65 -11.83
C GLY A 213 -9.54 -20.98 -12.97
N LYS A 214 -9.51 -19.65 -13.03
CA LYS A 214 -8.74 -18.89 -14.03
C LYS A 214 -7.23 -19.08 -13.90
N VAL A 215 -6.71 -19.18 -12.67
CA VAL A 215 -5.27 -19.39 -12.44
C VAL A 215 -4.80 -20.73 -13.01
N VAL A 216 -5.62 -21.77 -12.89
CA VAL A 216 -5.28 -23.13 -13.39
C VAL A 216 -5.97 -23.47 -14.73
N ALA A 217 -6.33 -22.46 -15.51
CA ALA A 217 -6.83 -22.63 -16.87
C ALA A 217 -5.70 -22.46 -17.91
N GLY A 218 -5.81 -23.19 -19.03
CA GLY A 218 -4.81 -23.15 -20.11
C GLY A 218 -3.58 -24.00 -19.82
N VAL A 219 -2.60 -23.95 -20.74
CA VAL A 219 -1.35 -24.74 -20.63
C VAL A 219 -0.55 -24.27 -19.42
N PRO A 220 0.03 -25.14 -18.58
CA PRO A 220 0.11 -26.61 -18.71
C PRO A 220 -1.03 -27.36 -18.03
N PHE A 221 -2.01 -26.70 -17.45
CA PHE A 221 -3.07 -27.29 -16.62
C PHE A 221 -4.19 -27.93 -17.47
N THR A 222 -4.60 -27.23 -18.52
CA THR A 222 -5.64 -27.66 -19.45
C THR A 222 -5.27 -27.29 -20.89
N ASN A 223 -6.05 -27.72 -21.88
CA ASN A 223 -5.90 -27.26 -23.26
C ASN A 223 -6.29 -25.76 -23.37
N GLY A 224 -5.61 -25.03 -24.22
CA GLY A 224 -5.89 -23.62 -24.48
C GLY A 224 -4.63 -22.75 -24.56
N PRO A 225 -4.75 -21.42 -24.44
CA PRO A 225 -3.61 -20.52 -24.32
C PRO A 225 -2.79 -20.81 -23.06
N ASP A 226 -1.54 -20.35 -23.04
CA ASP A 226 -0.68 -20.45 -21.88
C ASP A 226 -1.31 -19.71 -20.68
N SER A 227 -1.26 -20.34 -19.51
CA SER A 227 -1.65 -19.71 -18.26
C SER A 227 -0.68 -18.60 -17.88
N ALA A 228 -1.11 -17.65 -17.04
CA ALA A 228 -0.26 -16.54 -16.62
C ALA A 228 1.02 -17.00 -15.91
N LEU A 229 0.92 -18.02 -15.03
CA LEU A 229 2.09 -18.59 -14.34
C LEU A 229 3.04 -19.31 -15.31
N TRP A 230 2.51 -19.99 -16.32
CA TRP A 230 3.35 -20.66 -17.31
C TRP A 230 4.02 -19.65 -18.24
N THR A 231 3.31 -18.63 -18.70
CA THR A 231 3.87 -17.51 -19.46
C THR A 231 5.01 -16.83 -18.71
N ASP A 232 4.83 -16.56 -17.41
CA ASP A 232 5.85 -15.96 -16.54
C ASP A 232 7.08 -16.88 -16.40
N ALA A 233 6.86 -18.17 -16.12
CA ALA A 233 7.95 -19.14 -16.00
C ALA A 233 8.79 -19.23 -17.28
N GLN A 234 8.14 -19.27 -18.44
CA GLN A 234 8.83 -19.28 -19.74
C GLN A 234 9.62 -17.98 -19.94
N ALA A 235 8.98 -16.83 -19.73
CA ALA A 235 9.61 -15.53 -19.92
C ALA A 235 10.84 -15.33 -19.03
N LYS A 236 10.79 -15.78 -17.77
CA LYS A 236 11.93 -15.75 -16.84
C LYS A 236 13.10 -16.60 -17.31
N ALA A 237 12.84 -17.82 -17.79
CA ALA A 237 13.89 -18.69 -18.34
C ALA A 237 14.49 -18.10 -19.64
N ASP A 238 13.65 -17.58 -20.53
CA ASP A 238 14.10 -16.96 -21.79
C ASP A 238 14.91 -15.69 -21.55
N ALA A 239 14.59 -14.94 -20.50
CA ALA A 239 15.36 -13.76 -20.08
C ALA A 239 16.80 -14.15 -19.66
N LEU A 240 16.99 -15.26 -18.98
CA LEU A 240 18.32 -15.77 -18.63
C LEU A 240 19.14 -16.15 -19.88
N VAL A 241 18.52 -16.79 -20.89
CA VAL A 241 19.18 -17.10 -22.18
C VAL A 241 19.57 -15.81 -22.89
N LYS A 242 18.63 -14.85 -22.99
CA LYS A 242 18.86 -13.56 -23.64
C LYS A 242 19.99 -12.76 -22.96
N ALA A 243 20.12 -12.89 -21.64
CA ALA A 243 21.20 -12.27 -20.86
C ALA A 243 22.53 -13.06 -20.91
N GLY A 244 22.62 -14.18 -21.63
CA GLY A 244 23.80 -15.06 -21.72
C GLY A 244 24.16 -15.74 -20.40
N LYS A 245 23.20 -15.92 -19.50
CA LYS A 245 23.42 -16.54 -18.18
C LYS A 245 23.33 -18.06 -18.21
N ILE A 246 22.54 -18.62 -19.14
CA ILE A 246 22.36 -20.04 -19.37
C ILE A 246 22.22 -20.33 -20.85
N GLU A 247 22.49 -21.56 -21.24
CA GLU A 247 22.27 -22.05 -22.60
C GLU A 247 20.80 -22.40 -22.89
N ALA A 248 20.35 -22.26 -24.11
CA ALA A 248 18.97 -22.54 -24.52
C ALA A 248 18.49 -23.94 -24.16
N ALA A 249 19.37 -24.97 -24.33
CA ALA A 249 19.04 -26.35 -23.95
C ALA A 249 18.81 -26.50 -22.45
N HIS A 250 19.58 -25.80 -21.62
CA HIS A 250 19.39 -25.79 -20.17
C HIS A 250 18.12 -25.06 -19.75
N ALA A 251 17.78 -23.94 -20.42
CA ALA A 251 16.50 -23.25 -20.19
C ALA A 251 15.30 -24.16 -20.43
N GLN A 252 15.36 -25.07 -21.42
CA GLN A 252 14.28 -26.05 -21.65
C GLN A 252 14.15 -27.05 -20.49
N ALA A 253 15.26 -27.48 -19.89
CA ALA A 253 15.21 -28.32 -18.67
C ALA A 253 14.54 -27.57 -17.49
N LEU A 254 14.96 -26.34 -17.23
CA LEU A 254 14.37 -25.49 -16.19
C LEU A 254 12.87 -25.24 -16.42
N LYS A 255 12.46 -24.95 -17.65
CA LYS A 255 11.03 -24.85 -18.01
C LYS A 255 10.30 -26.16 -17.74
N GLY A 256 10.94 -27.31 -18.01
CA GLY A 256 10.40 -28.65 -17.69
C GLY A 256 10.12 -28.81 -16.19
N GLU A 257 11.04 -28.37 -15.33
CA GLU A 257 10.88 -28.40 -13.88
C GLU A 257 9.75 -27.47 -13.39
N ALA A 258 9.67 -26.25 -13.93
CA ALA A 258 8.58 -25.33 -13.61
C ALA A 258 7.22 -25.90 -14.06
N ARG A 259 7.16 -26.51 -15.26
CA ARG A 259 5.95 -27.16 -15.76
C ARG A 259 5.51 -28.31 -14.84
N ALA A 260 6.44 -29.13 -14.40
CA ALA A 260 6.17 -30.21 -13.44
C ALA A 260 5.64 -29.65 -12.11
N ALA A 261 6.29 -28.62 -11.55
CA ALA A 261 5.83 -27.99 -10.32
C ALA A 261 4.42 -27.39 -10.45
N LEU A 262 4.09 -26.77 -11.58
CA LEU A 262 2.75 -26.24 -11.84
C LEU A 262 1.71 -27.35 -11.85
N VAL A 263 1.95 -28.46 -12.56
CA VAL A 263 0.98 -29.56 -12.72
C VAL A 263 0.90 -30.43 -11.46
N GLU A 264 2.02 -30.73 -10.82
CA GLU A 264 2.10 -31.69 -9.72
C GLU A 264 1.84 -31.06 -8.34
N ALA A 265 2.07 -29.73 -8.18
CA ALA A 265 1.91 -29.04 -6.91
C ALA A 265 0.82 -27.96 -6.97
N VAL A 266 0.94 -26.98 -7.89
CA VAL A 266 0.02 -25.84 -7.94
C VAL A 266 -1.40 -26.28 -8.31
N GLN A 267 -1.56 -27.06 -9.36
CA GLN A 267 -2.88 -27.49 -9.84
C GLN A 267 -3.69 -28.24 -8.78
N PRO A 268 -3.15 -29.26 -8.08
CA PRO A 268 -3.90 -29.94 -7.01
C PRO A 268 -4.27 -29.02 -5.87
N ALA A 269 -3.38 -28.12 -5.42
CA ALA A 269 -3.66 -27.19 -4.34
C ALA A 269 -4.83 -26.24 -4.68
N PHE A 270 -4.88 -25.72 -5.89
CA PHE A 270 -6.01 -24.92 -6.37
C PHE A 270 -7.29 -25.74 -6.54
N ALA A 271 -7.18 -26.99 -7.01
CA ALA A 271 -8.32 -27.89 -7.13
C ALA A 271 -8.97 -28.20 -5.77
N ASP A 272 -8.17 -28.39 -4.72
CA ASP A 272 -8.65 -28.60 -3.35
C ASP A 272 -9.41 -27.39 -2.81
N VAL A 273 -8.89 -26.16 -3.05
CA VAL A 273 -9.59 -24.92 -2.70
C VAL A 273 -10.93 -24.84 -3.43
N ILE A 274 -10.94 -25.03 -4.75
CA ILE A 274 -12.16 -24.98 -5.56
C ILE A 274 -13.18 -26.03 -5.09
N ALA A 275 -12.74 -27.25 -4.81
CA ALA A 275 -13.60 -28.34 -4.36
C ALA A 275 -14.26 -28.03 -3.03
N TRP A 276 -13.50 -27.51 -2.07
CA TRP A 276 -14.02 -27.13 -0.76
C TRP A 276 -15.04 -26.00 -0.87
N TYR A 277 -14.71 -24.90 -1.57
CA TYR A 277 -15.61 -23.75 -1.73
C TYR A 277 -16.89 -24.11 -2.48
N LYS A 278 -16.83 -25.01 -3.47
CA LYS A 278 -18.04 -25.56 -4.12
C LYS A 278 -18.89 -26.37 -3.17
N ALA A 279 -18.26 -27.19 -2.33
CA ALA A 279 -18.98 -28.03 -1.35
C ALA A 279 -19.63 -27.17 -0.23
N ASP A 280 -18.97 -26.09 0.20
CA ASP A 280 -19.49 -25.19 1.27
C ASP A 280 -20.45 -24.11 0.73
N LEU A 281 -20.55 -23.90 -0.58
CA LEU A 281 -21.38 -22.88 -1.22
C LEU A 281 -22.86 -22.87 -0.75
N PRO A 282 -23.52 -24.03 -0.51
CA PRO A 282 -24.89 -24.03 0.02
C PRO A 282 -25.01 -23.43 1.44
N ASN A 283 -23.94 -23.40 2.21
CA ASN A 283 -23.90 -22.86 3.57
C ASN A 283 -23.62 -21.35 3.61
N ALA A 284 -23.21 -20.75 2.49
CA ALA A 284 -22.85 -19.34 2.39
C ALA A 284 -24.09 -18.46 2.19
N ALA A 285 -24.15 -17.32 2.88
CA ALA A 285 -25.29 -16.41 2.84
C ALA A 285 -25.48 -15.81 1.43
N VAL A 286 -26.71 -15.92 0.91
CA VAL A 286 -27.11 -15.37 -0.41
C VAL A 286 -27.37 -13.87 -0.33
N ASN A 287 -28.03 -13.43 0.75
CA ASN A 287 -28.31 -12.01 1.03
C ASN A 287 -27.50 -11.61 2.27
N PRO A 288 -26.22 -11.24 2.09
CA PRO A 288 -25.37 -10.95 3.22
C PRO A 288 -25.74 -9.62 3.89
N SER A 289 -25.55 -9.60 5.19
CA SER A 289 -25.37 -8.39 5.99
C SER A 289 -23.95 -8.36 6.54
N GLY A 290 -23.60 -7.32 7.30
CA GLY A 290 -22.26 -7.18 7.85
C GLY A 290 -21.95 -8.15 8.99
N VAL A 291 -20.68 -8.34 9.26
CA VAL A 291 -20.15 -9.31 10.25
C VAL A 291 -20.70 -9.10 11.66
N GLY A 292 -21.00 -7.86 12.05
CA GLY A 292 -21.47 -7.53 13.41
C GLY A 292 -22.79 -8.21 13.78
N THR A 293 -23.63 -8.53 12.80
CA THR A 293 -24.94 -9.17 13.00
C THR A 293 -24.96 -10.63 12.57
N THR A 294 -23.97 -11.10 11.80
CA THR A 294 -24.00 -12.43 11.20
C THR A 294 -22.99 -13.41 11.82
N HIS A 295 -21.93 -12.91 12.45
CA HIS A 295 -20.87 -13.76 12.98
C HIS A 295 -20.93 -13.89 14.50
N PRO A 296 -20.50 -15.02 15.06
CA PRO A 296 -20.26 -15.14 16.50
C PRO A 296 -19.27 -14.04 16.95
N ASN A 297 -19.57 -13.34 18.03
CA ASN A 297 -18.82 -12.18 18.50
C ASN A 297 -18.61 -11.08 17.43
N GLY A 298 -19.49 -11.03 16.43
CA GLY A 298 -19.34 -10.17 15.26
C GLY A 298 -19.31 -8.68 15.59
N ALA A 299 -20.12 -8.23 16.56
CA ALA A 299 -20.09 -6.82 17.01
C ALA A 299 -18.72 -6.43 17.56
N ALA A 300 -18.14 -7.24 18.46
CA ALA A 300 -16.80 -6.99 19.01
C ALA A 300 -15.70 -7.11 17.94
N PHE A 301 -15.87 -8.05 16.99
CA PHE A 301 -14.97 -8.14 15.83
C PHE A 301 -15.04 -6.88 14.97
N TYR A 302 -16.23 -6.36 14.68
CA TYR A 302 -16.37 -5.13 13.90
C TYR A 302 -15.77 -3.92 14.61
N GLU A 303 -16.00 -3.75 15.93
CA GLU A 303 -15.35 -2.70 16.72
C GLU A 303 -13.82 -2.79 16.65
N HIS A 304 -13.26 -4.01 16.75
CA HIS A 304 -11.84 -4.24 16.55
C HIS A 304 -11.40 -3.82 15.14
N ARG A 305 -12.14 -4.22 14.10
CA ARG A 305 -11.81 -3.87 12.70
C ARG A 305 -11.87 -2.37 12.46
N LEU A 306 -12.88 -1.70 13.01
CA LEU A 306 -13.04 -0.25 12.92
C LEU A 306 -11.83 0.47 13.57
N ARG A 307 -11.48 0.07 14.80
CA ARG A 307 -10.31 0.62 15.52
C ARG A 307 -9.01 0.35 14.77
N ALA A 308 -8.80 -0.86 14.27
CA ALA A 308 -7.60 -1.22 13.50
C ALA A 308 -7.49 -0.41 12.19
N SER A 309 -8.62 -0.10 11.56
CA SER A 309 -8.69 0.62 10.30
C SER A 309 -8.58 2.13 10.47
N THR A 310 -9.10 2.70 11.56
CA THR A 310 -9.10 4.15 11.83
C THR A 310 -8.00 4.56 12.81
N THR A 311 -7.44 3.64 13.59
CA THR A 311 -6.51 3.88 14.69
C THR A 311 -7.03 4.92 15.71
N THR A 312 -8.36 4.98 15.87
CA THR A 312 -9.07 5.85 16.83
C THR A 312 -10.01 5.03 17.70
N ASP A 313 -10.49 5.62 18.79
CA ASP A 313 -11.51 5.04 19.66
C ASP A 313 -12.95 5.44 19.26
N MET A 314 -13.14 5.93 18.04
CA MET A 314 -14.47 6.25 17.52
C MET A 314 -15.35 5.01 17.48
N THR A 315 -16.55 5.11 18.03
CA THR A 315 -17.57 4.07 17.92
C THR A 315 -18.16 4.01 16.51
N ALA A 316 -18.77 2.89 16.14
CA ALA A 316 -19.46 2.77 14.85
C ALA A 316 -20.55 3.83 14.67
N GLU A 317 -21.26 4.21 15.76
CA GLU A 317 -22.26 5.27 15.70
C GLU A 317 -21.66 6.63 15.42
N GLN A 318 -20.52 6.98 16.07
CA GLN A 318 -19.83 8.25 15.82
C GLN A 318 -19.33 8.33 14.36
N VAL A 319 -18.78 7.24 13.82
CA VAL A 319 -18.34 7.16 12.41
C VAL A 319 -19.54 7.28 11.46
N HIS A 320 -20.66 6.62 11.78
CA HIS A 320 -21.89 6.71 10.98
C HIS A 320 -22.42 8.14 10.91
N GLN A 321 -22.56 8.80 12.07
CA GLN A 321 -23.05 10.19 12.14
C GLN A 321 -22.10 11.16 11.43
N LEU A 322 -20.78 10.97 11.57
CA LEU A 322 -19.79 11.74 10.83
C LEU A 322 -20.00 11.55 9.31
N GLY A 323 -20.24 10.33 8.87
CA GLY A 323 -20.54 10.03 7.46
C GLY A 323 -21.77 10.75 6.94
N LEU A 324 -22.88 10.71 7.71
CA LEU A 324 -24.12 11.41 7.34
C LEU A 324 -23.92 12.94 7.23
N GLN A 325 -23.17 13.54 8.17
CA GLN A 325 -22.84 14.97 8.15
C GLN A 325 -22.01 15.34 6.91
N GLU A 326 -20.98 14.55 6.60
CA GLU A 326 -20.11 14.80 5.46
C GLU A 326 -20.84 14.61 4.12
N VAL A 327 -21.71 13.59 4.00
CA VAL A 327 -22.55 13.41 2.81
C VAL A 327 -23.47 14.62 2.61
N ALA A 328 -24.12 15.11 3.69
CA ALA A 328 -24.99 16.28 3.60
C ALA A 328 -24.21 17.54 3.20
N ARG A 329 -23.02 17.79 3.77
CA ARG A 329 -22.15 18.91 3.42
C ARG A 329 -21.75 18.87 1.95
N LEU A 330 -21.25 17.72 1.49
CA LEU A 330 -20.78 17.55 0.11
C LEU A 330 -21.91 17.65 -0.92
N ARG A 331 -23.13 17.16 -0.58
CA ARG A 331 -24.29 17.40 -1.45
C ARG A 331 -24.55 18.90 -1.63
N GLY A 332 -24.48 19.69 -0.54
CA GLY A 332 -24.62 21.15 -0.64
C GLY A 332 -23.55 21.79 -1.52
N GLU A 333 -22.29 21.35 -1.42
CA GLU A 333 -21.21 21.85 -2.29
C GLU A 333 -21.41 21.44 -3.76
N MET A 334 -21.90 20.22 -4.04
CA MET A 334 -22.22 19.77 -5.39
C MET A 334 -23.40 20.54 -5.99
N GLU A 335 -24.45 20.83 -5.22
CA GLU A 335 -25.57 21.69 -5.65
C GLU A 335 -25.06 23.10 -5.99
N ALA A 336 -24.26 23.71 -5.13
CA ALA A 336 -23.69 25.03 -5.38
C ALA A 336 -22.81 25.05 -6.66
N LEU A 337 -22.07 23.98 -6.91
CA LEU A 337 -21.26 23.84 -8.12
C LEU A 337 -22.14 23.68 -9.37
N LYS A 338 -23.19 22.83 -9.30
CA LYS A 338 -24.19 22.65 -10.36
C LYS A 338 -24.82 23.99 -10.77
N ASP A 339 -25.22 24.80 -9.77
CA ASP A 339 -25.80 26.13 -10.01
C ASP A 339 -24.76 27.08 -10.61
N ARG A 340 -23.53 27.06 -10.16
CA ARG A 340 -22.41 27.89 -10.69
C ARG A 340 -22.10 27.60 -12.15
N VAL A 341 -22.24 26.35 -12.61
CA VAL A 341 -22.06 26.00 -14.03
C VAL A 341 -23.31 26.20 -14.88
N GLY A 342 -24.42 26.68 -14.28
CA GLY A 342 -25.66 26.99 -14.96
C GLY A 342 -26.42 25.76 -15.47
N PHE A 343 -26.35 24.63 -14.74
CA PHE A 343 -27.08 23.42 -15.10
C PHE A 343 -28.52 23.47 -14.56
N ASP A 344 -29.49 23.45 -15.44
CA ASP A 344 -30.91 23.38 -15.09
C ASP A 344 -31.34 21.95 -14.80
N GLY A 345 -31.70 21.64 -13.58
CA GLY A 345 -32.09 20.30 -13.13
C GLY A 345 -31.69 20.02 -11.71
N ASP A 346 -32.09 18.86 -11.18
CA ASP A 346 -31.65 18.39 -9.87
C ASP A 346 -30.26 17.75 -9.94
N LEU A 347 -29.73 17.39 -8.80
CA LEU A 347 -28.40 16.80 -8.69
C LEU A 347 -28.31 15.44 -9.39
N ALA A 348 -29.38 14.64 -9.42
CA ALA A 348 -29.42 13.36 -10.11
C ALA A 348 -29.31 13.54 -11.64
N ALA A 349 -30.01 14.54 -12.18
CA ALA A 349 -29.90 14.92 -13.59
C ALA A 349 -28.50 15.44 -13.93
N PHE A 350 -27.87 16.18 -13.01
CA PHE A 350 -26.48 16.63 -13.14
C PHE A 350 -25.49 15.48 -13.16
N PHE A 351 -25.64 14.51 -12.27
CA PHE A 351 -24.84 13.28 -12.26
C PHE A 351 -24.94 12.54 -13.58
N HIS A 352 -26.17 12.36 -14.06
CA HIS A 352 -26.42 11.71 -15.35
C HIS A 352 -25.76 12.47 -16.50
N PHE A 353 -25.88 13.80 -16.54
CA PHE A 353 -25.25 14.65 -17.53
C PHE A 353 -23.73 14.49 -17.55
N ILE A 354 -23.05 14.61 -16.39
CA ILE A 354 -21.60 14.43 -16.32
C ILE A 354 -21.20 13.03 -16.81
N HIS A 355 -21.98 12.01 -16.46
CA HIS A 355 -21.66 10.63 -16.82
C HIS A 355 -21.90 10.29 -18.29
N THR A 356 -22.83 10.97 -18.98
CA THR A 356 -23.26 10.61 -20.35
C THR A 356 -22.73 11.51 -21.43
N ASP A 357 -22.46 12.79 -21.14
CA ASP A 357 -22.02 13.76 -22.16
C ASP A 357 -20.60 13.40 -22.68
N PRO A 358 -20.44 13.27 -24.03
CA PRO A 358 -19.15 12.89 -24.63
C PRO A 358 -17.99 13.84 -24.33
N ARG A 359 -18.23 15.10 -24.00
CA ARG A 359 -17.17 16.08 -23.67
C ARG A 359 -16.35 15.67 -22.45
N PHE A 360 -16.95 14.90 -21.52
CA PHE A 360 -16.31 14.40 -20.31
C PHE A 360 -15.62 13.06 -20.48
N LYS A 361 -15.54 12.53 -21.70
CA LYS A 361 -14.97 11.21 -21.96
C LYS A 361 -13.76 11.29 -22.87
N TYR A 362 -12.83 10.38 -22.65
CA TYR A 362 -11.81 10.08 -23.62
C TYR A 362 -12.36 9.08 -24.65
N PRO A 363 -11.98 9.18 -25.94
CA PRO A 363 -12.31 8.14 -26.91
C PRO A 363 -11.80 6.77 -26.45
N ASN A 364 -12.60 5.71 -26.63
CA ASN A 364 -12.17 4.35 -26.29
C ASN A 364 -11.28 3.76 -27.41
N THR A 365 -10.15 4.41 -27.63
CA THR A 365 -9.11 4.08 -28.63
C THR A 365 -7.73 4.18 -27.97
N ASP A 366 -6.70 3.66 -28.64
CA ASP A 366 -5.32 3.79 -28.11
C ASP A 366 -4.87 5.25 -28.01
N ALA A 367 -5.31 6.10 -28.93
CA ALA A 367 -5.06 7.54 -28.86
C ALA A 367 -5.74 8.19 -27.61
N GLY A 368 -6.97 7.77 -27.28
CA GLY A 368 -7.65 8.25 -26.07
C GLY A 368 -6.99 7.73 -24.78
N ARG A 369 -6.48 6.51 -24.78
CA ARG A 369 -5.68 5.96 -23.67
C ARG A 369 -4.39 6.73 -23.45
N GLN A 370 -3.69 7.04 -24.56
CA GLN A 370 -2.48 7.86 -24.49
C GLN A 370 -2.78 9.28 -24.01
N ALA A 371 -3.85 9.90 -24.50
CA ALA A 371 -4.28 11.24 -24.05
C ALA A 371 -4.54 11.28 -22.53
N TYR A 372 -5.17 10.25 -21.96
CA TYR A 372 -5.32 10.14 -20.50
C TYR A 372 -3.98 10.14 -19.77
N ILE A 373 -3.01 9.33 -20.25
CA ILE A 373 -1.66 9.24 -19.65
C ILE A 373 -0.94 10.61 -19.75
N ASP A 374 -1.05 11.27 -20.90
CA ASP A 374 -0.42 12.57 -21.14
C ASP A 374 -1.03 13.65 -20.23
N ASP A 375 -2.35 13.70 -20.11
CA ASP A 375 -3.08 14.65 -19.27
C ASP A 375 -2.78 14.42 -17.77
N ALA A 376 -2.73 13.16 -17.32
CA ALA A 376 -2.37 12.82 -15.94
C ALA A 376 -0.91 13.19 -15.64
N THR A 377 0.01 12.94 -16.57
CA THR A 377 1.41 13.35 -16.46
C THR A 377 1.54 14.88 -16.41
N ALA A 378 0.78 15.60 -17.23
CA ALA A 378 0.75 17.06 -17.23
C ALA A 378 0.18 17.61 -15.91
N ALA A 379 -0.88 17.01 -15.35
CA ALA A 379 -1.42 17.40 -14.04
C ALA A 379 -0.39 17.26 -12.93
N ILE A 380 0.32 16.12 -12.87
CA ILE A 380 1.41 15.89 -11.90
C ILE A 380 2.55 16.91 -12.10
N ALA A 381 2.93 17.18 -13.35
CA ALA A 381 4.00 18.15 -13.64
C ALA A 381 3.62 19.58 -13.22
N ARG A 382 2.35 19.98 -13.37
CA ARG A 382 1.86 21.30 -12.92
C ARG A 382 1.93 21.43 -11.40
N ILE A 383 1.40 20.47 -10.67
CA ILE A 383 1.36 20.55 -9.21
C ILE A 383 2.77 20.42 -8.61
N LYS A 384 3.66 19.65 -9.22
CA LYS A 384 5.07 19.52 -8.80
C LYS A 384 5.77 20.87 -8.66
N GLN A 385 5.45 21.85 -9.51
CA GLN A 385 6.03 23.19 -9.46
C GLN A 385 5.57 24.00 -8.24
N GLN A 386 4.42 23.64 -7.64
CA GLN A 386 3.86 24.34 -6.49
C GLN A 386 4.34 23.76 -5.16
N LEU A 387 4.80 22.51 -5.14
CA LEU A 387 5.15 21.80 -3.90
C LEU A 387 6.10 22.55 -2.97
N PRO A 388 7.17 23.25 -3.45
CA PRO A 388 8.06 23.99 -2.55
C PRO A 388 7.40 25.11 -1.74
N ASN A 389 6.21 25.57 -2.16
CA ASN A 389 5.45 26.58 -1.42
C ASN A 389 4.63 25.98 -0.27
N TYR A 390 4.40 24.67 -0.29
CA TYR A 390 3.54 23.95 0.67
C TYR A 390 4.31 22.91 1.50
N PHE A 391 5.54 22.55 1.10
CA PHE A 391 6.34 21.48 1.71
C PHE A 391 7.81 21.88 1.80
N GLY A 392 8.45 21.62 2.91
CA GLY A 392 9.90 21.67 3.08
C GLY A 392 10.54 20.35 2.66
N LEU A 393 9.90 19.20 2.99
CA LEU A 393 10.31 17.87 2.55
C LEU A 393 9.73 17.57 1.18
N LEU A 394 10.58 17.19 0.24
CA LEU A 394 10.17 16.77 -1.12
C LEU A 394 10.79 15.41 -1.44
N PRO A 395 10.08 14.52 -2.15
CA PRO A 395 10.63 13.23 -2.54
C PRO A 395 11.75 13.40 -3.57
N LYS A 396 12.81 12.60 -3.43
CA LYS A 396 13.90 12.52 -4.40
C LYS A 396 13.51 11.63 -5.60
N ALA A 397 12.71 10.60 -5.34
CA ALA A 397 12.26 9.67 -6.36
C ALA A 397 11.30 10.33 -7.35
N ASP A 398 11.44 10.02 -8.64
CA ASP A 398 10.50 10.43 -9.68
C ASP A 398 9.26 9.52 -9.74
N ILE A 399 8.21 10.02 -10.40
CA ILE A 399 6.99 9.27 -10.69
C ILE A 399 6.71 9.24 -12.19
N VAL A 400 6.16 8.12 -12.65
CA VAL A 400 5.67 7.97 -14.03
C VAL A 400 4.22 7.46 -14.02
N VAL A 401 3.45 7.88 -15.03
CA VAL A 401 2.09 7.36 -15.26
C VAL A 401 2.17 6.25 -16.31
N LYS A 402 1.55 5.11 -16.02
CA LYS A 402 1.52 3.95 -16.94
C LYS A 402 0.14 3.31 -16.99
N ARG A 403 -0.17 2.74 -18.15
CA ARG A 403 -1.28 1.79 -18.26
C ARG A 403 -0.92 0.51 -17.51
N VAL A 404 -1.91 -0.05 -16.83
CA VAL A 404 -1.81 -1.41 -16.26
C VAL A 404 -1.56 -2.41 -17.40
N GLU A 405 -0.74 -3.42 -17.17
CA GLU A 405 -0.45 -4.44 -18.16
C GLU A 405 -1.72 -5.23 -18.54
N ALA A 406 -1.90 -5.48 -19.83
CA ALA A 406 -3.15 -6.03 -20.38
C ALA A 406 -3.63 -7.33 -19.70
N PHE A 407 -2.69 -8.18 -19.22
CA PHE A 407 -3.05 -9.44 -18.57
C PHE A 407 -3.69 -9.28 -17.17
N ARG A 408 -3.46 -8.15 -16.50
CA ARG A 408 -4.05 -7.85 -15.18
C ARG A 408 -4.99 -6.66 -15.19
N GLU A 409 -5.16 -6.02 -16.34
CA GLU A 409 -6.04 -4.87 -16.49
C GLU A 409 -7.51 -5.28 -16.35
N GLN A 410 -8.27 -4.51 -15.60
CA GLN A 410 -9.70 -4.72 -15.36
C GLN A 410 -10.47 -3.43 -15.65
N ALA A 411 -11.55 -3.55 -16.42
CA ALA A 411 -12.41 -2.41 -16.73
C ALA A 411 -13.07 -1.86 -15.45
N GLY A 412 -12.91 -0.56 -15.23
CA GLY A 412 -13.50 0.14 -14.07
C GLY A 412 -12.81 -0.16 -12.73
N ALA A 413 -11.69 -0.88 -12.72
CA ALA A 413 -10.90 -1.04 -11.51
C ALA A 413 -10.24 0.28 -11.11
N ALA A 414 -10.05 0.48 -9.79
CA ALA A 414 -9.43 1.67 -9.25
C ALA A 414 -7.96 1.78 -9.70
N GLN A 415 -7.55 3.00 -9.97
CA GLN A 415 -6.15 3.35 -10.18
C GLN A 415 -5.37 3.07 -8.90
N HIS A 416 -4.06 2.89 -9.02
CA HIS A 416 -3.23 2.59 -7.87
C HIS A 416 -1.78 3.01 -8.07
N TYR A 417 -1.13 3.30 -6.95
CA TYR A 417 0.28 3.65 -6.92
C TYR A 417 1.15 2.44 -6.56
N TYR A 418 2.27 2.30 -7.27
CA TYR A 418 3.36 1.39 -6.91
C TYR A 418 4.58 2.18 -6.47
N PRO A 419 5.14 1.89 -5.28
CA PRO A 419 6.27 2.63 -4.73
C PRO A 419 7.52 2.59 -5.61
N SER A 420 8.31 3.66 -5.55
CA SER A 420 9.71 3.68 -5.99
C SER A 420 10.55 2.67 -5.19
N THR A 421 11.74 2.35 -5.69
CA THR A 421 12.72 1.65 -4.86
C THR A 421 13.44 2.65 -3.94
N PRO A 422 13.82 2.26 -2.71
CA PRO A 422 14.53 3.15 -1.80
C PRO A 422 15.87 3.66 -2.34
N ASP A 423 16.53 2.89 -3.21
CA ASP A 423 17.78 3.24 -3.88
C ASP A 423 17.60 4.14 -5.13
N GLY A 424 16.34 4.49 -5.48
CA GLY A 424 16.01 5.29 -6.65
C GLY A 424 16.20 4.60 -8.00
N SER A 425 16.56 3.30 -8.05
CA SER A 425 16.78 2.56 -9.29
C SER A 425 15.52 2.37 -10.14
N ARG A 426 14.35 2.55 -9.56
CA ARG A 426 13.04 2.51 -10.23
C ARG A 426 12.14 3.63 -9.71
N PRO A 427 11.52 4.44 -10.59
CA PRO A 427 10.57 5.47 -10.18
C PRO A 427 9.30 4.85 -9.57
N GLY A 428 8.54 5.65 -8.84
CA GLY A 428 7.16 5.34 -8.49
C GLY A 428 6.29 5.27 -9.73
N VAL A 429 5.23 4.49 -9.68
CA VAL A 429 4.34 4.30 -10.83
C VAL A 429 2.90 4.52 -10.42
N TYR A 430 2.27 5.51 -11.04
CA TYR A 430 0.81 5.63 -11.06
C TYR A 430 0.29 4.73 -12.19
N TYR A 431 -0.44 3.68 -11.83
CA TYR A 431 -1.05 2.75 -12.77
C TYR A 431 -2.51 3.09 -13.03
N ALA A 432 -2.86 3.23 -14.33
CA ALA A 432 -4.21 3.49 -14.79
C ALA A 432 -4.80 2.27 -15.53
N HIS A 433 -6.02 1.86 -15.17
CA HIS A 433 -6.80 0.83 -15.85
C HIS A 433 -7.56 1.45 -17.02
N LEU A 434 -7.06 1.28 -18.25
CA LEU A 434 -7.56 1.96 -19.45
C LEU A 434 -8.25 1.02 -20.46
N SER A 435 -8.64 -0.20 -20.04
CA SER A 435 -9.32 -1.16 -20.93
C SER A 435 -10.69 -0.65 -21.39
N ASP A 436 -11.41 0.10 -20.52
CA ASP A 436 -12.64 0.78 -20.84
C ASP A 436 -12.56 2.27 -20.50
N MET A 437 -12.41 3.12 -21.51
CA MET A 437 -12.30 4.57 -21.33
C MET A 437 -13.62 5.23 -20.90
N ASN A 438 -14.77 4.52 -20.96
CA ASN A 438 -16.02 5.04 -20.42
C ASN A 438 -16.00 5.08 -18.89
N ALA A 439 -15.19 4.25 -18.26
CA ALA A 439 -14.97 4.23 -16.82
C ALA A 439 -13.96 5.29 -16.34
N MET A 440 -13.42 6.12 -17.25
CA MET A 440 -12.34 7.08 -16.99
C MET A 440 -12.80 8.50 -17.35
N PRO A 441 -13.74 9.12 -16.59
CA PRO A 441 -14.23 10.45 -16.91
C PRO A 441 -13.14 11.52 -16.70
N LYS A 442 -13.06 12.47 -17.62
CA LYS A 442 -12.11 13.59 -17.55
C LYS A 442 -12.18 14.40 -16.25
N PRO A 443 -13.38 14.68 -15.68
CA PRO A 443 -13.46 15.39 -14.41
C PRO A 443 -12.69 14.75 -13.25
N GLU A 444 -12.52 13.44 -13.24
CA GLU A 444 -11.84 12.72 -12.17
C GLU A 444 -10.31 12.58 -12.39
N LEU A 445 -9.78 13.01 -13.53
CA LEU A 445 -8.37 12.82 -13.85
C LEU A 445 -7.44 13.54 -12.87
N GLU A 446 -7.69 14.83 -12.60
CA GLU A 446 -6.81 15.62 -11.72
C GLU A 446 -6.83 15.08 -10.28
N VAL A 447 -8.02 14.80 -9.75
CA VAL A 447 -8.14 14.33 -8.37
C VAL A 447 -7.43 12.98 -8.17
N ILE A 448 -7.54 12.06 -9.13
CA ILE A 448 -6.84 10.77 -9.05
C ILE A 448 -5.33 10.95 -9.22
N ALA A 449 -4.88 11.82 -10.14
CA ALA A 449 -3.46 12.11 -10.32
C ALA A 449 -2.82 12.72 -9.05
N TYR A 450 -3.58 13.52 -8.30
CA TYR A 450 -3.13 14.10 -7.05
C TYR A 450 -3.17 13.10 -5.89
N HIS A 451 -4.11 12.18 -5.89
CA HIS A 451 -4.19 11.08 -4.92
C HIS A 451 -3.06 10.08 -5.07
N GLU A 452 -2.86 9.54 -6.28
CA GLU A 452 -1.86 8.50 -6.57
C GLU A 452 -0.45 9.07 -6.70
N GLY A 453 -0.36 10.31 -7.23
CA GLY A 453 0.90 10.98 -7.52
C GLY A 453 1.31 11.99 -6.44
N LEU A 454 1.38 13.24 -6.87
CA LEU A 454 1.79 14.39 -6.06
C LEU A 454 0.59 15.30 -5.77
N PRO A 455 0.42 15.74 -4.53
CA PRO A 455 1.21 15.44 -3.32
C PRO A 455 0.74 14.22 -2.53
N GLY A 456 0.02 13.26 -3.15
CA GLY A 456 -0.60 12.11 -2.52
C GLY A 456 0.35 10.94 -2.19
N HIS A 457 -0.03 9.72 -2.60
CA HIS A 457 0.67 8.49 -2.23
C HIS A 457 2.15 8.48 -2.60
N HIS A 458 2.51 8.93 -3.81
CA HIS A 458 3.91 8.96 -4.22
C HIS A 458 4.73 9.80 -3.25
N MET A 459 4.29 11.02 -2.94
CA MET A 459 5.04 11.90 -2.05
C MET A 459 5.18 11.31 -0.64
N GLN A 460 4.09 10.86 -0.06
CA GLN A 460 4.07 10.31 1.30
C GLN A 460 4.96 9.08 1.44
N ILE A 461 4.88 8.15 0.48
CA ILE A 461 5.61 6.87 0.56
C ILE A 461 7.09 7.07 0.22
N ALA A 462 7.42 7.87 -0.80
CA ALA A 462 8.80 8.15 -1.16
C ALA A 462 9.53 8.88 -0.02
N ILE A 463 8.94 9.92 0.56
CA ILE A 463 9.52 10.61 1.74
C ILE A 463 9.77 9.60 2.86
N ALA A 464 8.79 8.75 3.20
CA ALA A 464 8.96 7.76 4.27
C ALA A 464 10.13 6.80 4.01
N GLN A 465 10.32 6.36 2.75
CA GLN A 465 11.44 5.50 2.36
C GLN A 465 12.79 6.20 2.40
N GLU A 466 12.82 7.53 2.19
CA GLU A 466 14.02 8.36 2.12
C GLU A 466 14.43 8.97 3.47
N LEU A 467 13.66 8.75 4.55
CA LEU A 467 13.97 9.27 5.89
C LEU A 467 15.32 8.74 6.39
N GLU A 468 16.16 9.66 6.88
CA GLU A 468 17.44 9.35 7.50
C GLU A 468 17.31 9.32 9.03
N GLY A 469 18.07 8.45 9.70
CA GLY A 469 18.05 8.33 11.17
C GLY A 469 16.79 7.67 11.76
N VAL A 470 15.86 7.24 10.93
CA VAL A 470 14.62 6.56 11.33
C VAL A 470 14.80 5.05 11.14
N PRO A 471 14.47 4.21 12.15
CA PRO A 471 14.59 2.75 12.03
C PRO A 471 13.76 2.16 10.89
N GLU A 472 14.28 1.09 10.26
CA GLU A 472 13.64 0.45 9.09
C GLU A 472 12.21 -0.01 9.37
N PHE A 473 11.90 -0.51 10.58
CA PHE A 473 10.53 -0.90 10.91
C PHE A 473 9.52 0.26 10.80
N ARG A 474 9.94 1.53 11.03
CA ARG A 474 9.13 2.72 10.83
C ARG A 474 8.97 3.08 9.36
N LYS A 475 10.05 3.04 8.58
CA LYS A 475 10.02 3.30 7.13
C LYS A 475 9.10 2.33 6.41
N GLN A 476 9.02 1.09 6.90
CA GLN A 476 8.16 0.04 6.34
C GLN A 476 6.77 -0.06 7.00
N ALA A 477 6.49 0.78 8.01
CA ALA A 477 5.18 0.79 8.67
C ALA A 477 4.06 1.15 7.68
N ARG A 478 2.90 0.51 7.85
CA ARG A 478 1.71 0.75 7.02
C ARG A 478 0.50 0.94 7.90
N PHE A 479 -0.12 2.10 7.77
CA PHE A 479 -1.38 2.44 8.44
C PHE A 479 -2.33 3.01 7.38
N THR A 480 -3.35 2.22 7.03
CA THR A 480 -4.27 2.59 5.94
C THR A 480 -4.90 3.97 6.17
N VAL A 481 -5.31 4.28 7.40
CA VAL A 481 -5.89 5.57 7.75
C VAL A 481 -4.93 6.75 7.55
N TYR A 482 -3.64 6.53 7.74
CA TYR A 482 -2.62 7.54 7.48
C TYR A 482 -2.42 7.75 5.99
N SER A 483 -2.18 6.65 5.24
CA SER A 483 -1.88 6.75 3.81
C SER A 483 -3.08 7.21 2.98
N GLU A 484 -4.25 6.64 3.24
CA GLU A 484 -5.49 7.00 2.52
C GLU A 484 -6.04 8.35 2.98
N GLY A 485 -5.90 8.64 4.28
CA GLY A 485 -6.24 9.95 4.83
C GLY A 485 -5.38 11.06 4.23
N TRP A 486 -4.07 10.81 4.06
CA TRP A 486 -3.16 11.71 3.39
C TRP A 486 -3.52 11.87 1.91
N GLY A 487 -3.77 10.78 1.17
CA GLY A 487 -4.19 10.84 -0.23
C GLY A 487 -5.44 11.69 -0.41
N LEU A 488 -6.45 11.49 0.40
CA LEU A 488 -7.69 12.26 0.35
C LEU A 488 -7.50 13.72 0.82
N TYR A 489 -6.64 13.96 1.82
CA TYR A 489 -6.25 15.30 2.23
C TYR A 489 -5.51 16.04 1.10
N SER A 490 -4.67 15.34 0.36
CA SER A 490 -3.93 15.88 -0.79
C SER A 490 -4.84 16.33 -1.92
N GLU A 491 -5.92 15.60 -2.20
CA GLU A 491 -6.97 15.99 -3.14
C GLU A 491 -7.62 17.34 -2.72
N TRP A 492 -7.89 17.48 -1.44
CA TRP A 492 -8.48 18.69 -0.87
C TRP A 492 -7.45 19.85 -0.81
N LEU A 493 -6.21 19.59 -0.40
CA LEU A 493 -5.13 20.58 -0.34
C LEU A 493 -4.83 21.18 -1.72
N ALA A 494 -4.91 20.37 -2.77
CA ALA A 494 -4.65 20.83 -4.14
C ALA A 494 -5.53 22.01 -4.56
N ARG A 495 -6.73 22.22 -3.96
CA ARG A 495 -7.58 23.41 -4.22
C ARG A 495 -6.90 24.72 -3.85
N GLU A 496 -5.96 24.71 -2.93
CA GLU A 496 -5.23 25.90 -2.48
C GLU A 496 -4.02 26.19 -3.38
N MET A 497 -3.68 25.26 -4.27
CA MET A 497 -2.52 25.39 -5.15
C MET A 497 -2.90 26.03 -6.48
N PRO A 498 -2.09 26.99 -6.98
CA PRO A 498 -2.35 27.61 -8.28
C PRO A 498 -2.40 26.59 -9.44
N ALA A 499 -3.27 26.83 -10.40
CA ALA A 499 -3.42 26.05 -11.63
C ALA A 499 -3.91 24.60 -11.45
N THR A 500 -4.53 24.29 -10.31
CA THR A 500 -5.24 23.04 -10.06
C THR A 500 -6.76 23.29 -10.07
N TYR A 501 -7.54 22.29 -10.48
CA TYR A 501 -9.03 22.36 -10.54
C TYR A 501 -9.56 23.65 -11.19
N THR A 502 -8.88 24.14 -12.23
CA THR A 502 -9.27 25.39 -12.92
C THR A 502 -10.57 25.27 -13.71
N ASP A 503 -10.92 24.05 -14.14
CA ASP A 503 -12.22 23.73 -14.72
C ASP A 503 -13.20 23.38 -13.57
N PRO A 504 -14.39 23.99 -13.50
CA PRO A 504 -15.41 23.62 -12.52
C PRO A 504 -15.76 22.13 -12.51
N TYR A 505 -15.63 21.44 -13.64
CA TYR A 505 -15.89 20.01 -13.73
C TYR A 505 -14.75 19.17 -13.11
N SER A 506 -13.50 19.65 -13.10
CA SER A 506 -12.43 19.02 -12.32
C SER A 506 -12.68 19.15 -10.80
N GLU A 507 -13.20 20.32 -10.34
CA GLU A 507 -13.64 20.49 -8.95
C GLU A 507 -14.82 19.56 -8.62
N TYR A 508 -15.75 19.34 -9.56
CA TYR A 508 -16.78 18.31 -9.40
C TYR A 508 -16.18 16.91 -9.23
N GLY A 509 -15.15 16.55 -10.01
CA GLY A 509 -14.43 15.29 -9.87
C GLY A 509 -13.84 15.10 -8.47
N ARG A 510 -13.25 16.17 -7.90
CA ARG A 510 -12.78 16.18 -6.51
C ARG A 510 -13.92 15.95 -5.51
N LEU A 511 -15.04 16.65 -5.67
CA LEU A 511 -16.22 16.47 -4.83
C LEU A 511 -16.79 15.05 -4.93
N THR A 512 -16.79 14.45 -6.11
CA THR A 512 -17.21 13.05 -6.33
C THR A 512 -16.30 12.08 -5.60
N SER A 513 -14.99 12.30 -5.66
CA SER A 513 -14.00 11.50 -4.93
C SER A 513 -14.20 11.57 -3.41
N GLU A 514 -14.38 12.79 -2.87
CA GLU A 514 -14.61 13.01 -1.44
C GLU A 514 -15.97 12.44 -0.99
N MET A 515 -17.03 12.64 -1.78
CA MET A 515 -18.37 12.10 -1.54
C MET A 515 -18.35 10.57 -1.42
N TRP A 516 -17.67 9.90 -2.34
CA TRP A 516 -17.53 8.44 -2.28
C TRP A 516 -16.96 7.99 -0.94
N ARG A 517 -15.90 8.68 -0.45
CA ARG A 517 -15.26 8.33 0.82
C ARG A 517 -16.13 8.71 2.04
N ALA A 518 -16.97 9.74 1.93
CA ALA A 518 -17.97 10.05 2.96
C ALA A 518 -19.08 8.99 3.04
N ILE A 519 -19.61 8.54 1.88
CA ILE A 519 -20.59 7.46 1.77
C ILE A 519 -20.07 6.17 2.42
N ARG A 520 -18.78 5.86 2.27
CA ARG A 520 -18.14 4.68 2.87
C ARG A 520 -18.31 4.62 4.38
N LEU A 521 -18.26 5.76 5.09
CA LEU A 521 -18.48 5.82 6.55
C LEU A 521 -19.89 5.33 6.91
N VAL A 522 -20.88 5.76 6.13
CA VAL A 522 -22.29 5.39 6.36
C VAL A 522 -22.55 3.94 6.00
N VAL A 523 -22.05 3.50 4.85
CA VAL A 523 -22.33 2.15 4.32
C VAL A 523 -21.62 1.07 5.11
N ASP A 524 -20.34 1.25 5.45
CA ASP A 524 -19.58 0.28 6.23
C ASP A 524 -20.20 0.07 7.61
N THR A 525 -20.48 1.16 8.32
CA THR A 525 -21.15 1.10 9.64
C THR A 525 -22.60 0.63 9.55
N GLY A 526 -23.30 1.00 8.46
CA GLY A 526 -24.65 0.52 8.17
C GLY A 526 -24.70 -1.00 8.03
N LEU A 527 -23.80 -1.57 7.24
CA LEU A 527 -23.66 -3.01 7.06
C LEU A 527 -23.29 -3.70 8.38
N HIS A 528 -22.20 -3.29 8.99
CA HIS A 528 -21.54 -4.06 10.04
C HIS A 528 -22.07 -3.79 11.45
N ALA A 529 -22.59 -2.60 11.73
CA ALA A 529 -23.14 -2.26 13.05
C ALA A 529 -24.66 -2.16 13.08
N LYS A 530 -25.29 -1.75 11.96
CA LYS A 530 -26.75 -1.51 11.92
C LYS A 530 -27.53 -2.62 11.18
N GLY A 531 -26.83 -3.64 10.66
CA GLY A 531 -27.45 -4.81 10.02
C GLY A 531 -28.07 -4.51 8.65
N TRP A 532 -27.59 -3.49 7.94
CA TRP A 532 -28.02 -3.24 6.57
C TRP A 532 -27.72 -4.44 5.67
N THR A 533 -28.63 -4.72 4.77
CA THR A 533 -28.41 -5.69 3.68
C THR A 533 -27.54 -5.07 2.58
N GLU A 534 -26.95 -5.92 1.72
CA GLU A 534 -26.27 -5.48 0.50
C GLU A 534 -27.15 -4.51 -0.32
N GLN A 535 -28.45 -4.81 -0.46
CA GLN A 535 -29.38 -3.97 -1.23
C GLN A 535 -29.59 -2.57 -0.63
N GLN A 536 -29.71 -2.47 0.70
CA GLN A 536 -29.84 -1.18 1.39
C GLN A 536 -28.56 -0.34 1.23
N ALA A 537 -27.39 -0.98 1.34
CA ALA A 537 -26.10 -0.33 1.14
C ALA A 537 -25.94 0.16 -0.31
N VAL A 538 -26.29 -0.67 -1.30
CA VAL A 538 -26.28 -0.32 -2.72
C VAL A 538 -27.24 0.84 -3.01
N ALA A 539 -28.47 0.81 -2.46
CA ALA A 539 -29.45 1.88 -2.64
C ALA A 539 -28.91 3.21 -2.11
N TYR A 540 -28.43 3.25 -0.86
CA TYR A 540 -27.89 4.47 -0.26
C TYR A 540 -26.72 5.05 -1.08
N MET A 541 -25.79 4.19 -1.53
CA MET A 541 -24.65 4.62 -2.32
C MET A 541 -25.07 5.15 -3.69
N SER A 542 -26.02 4.49 -4.35
CA SER A 542 -26.54 4.92 -5.67
C SER A 542 -27.35 6.24 -5.61
N GLU A 543 -28.05 6.48 -4.49
CA GLU A 543 -28.79 7.76 -4.30
C GLU A 543 -27.86 8.96 -4.06
N ASN A 544 -26.67 8.72 -3.56
CA ASN A 544 -25.75 9.79 -3.15
C ASN A 544 -24.50 9.93 -4.04
N SER A 545 -24.40 9.16 -5.12
CA SER A 545 -23.24 9.24 -6.02
C SER A 545 -23.62 9.07 -7.49
N SER A 546 -22.73 9.53 -8.37
CA SER A 546 -22.82 9.31 -9.83
C SER A 546 -22.19 7.98 -10.28
N ILE A 547 -21.76 7.13 -9.37
CA ILE A 547 -21.04 5.88 -9.67
C ILE A 547 -21.98 4.87 -10.34
N PRO A 548 -21.55 4.20 -11.42
CA PRO A 548 -22.37 3.18 -12.08
C PRO A 548 -22.73 2.03 -11.13
N LEU A 549 -23.98 1.53 -11.23
CA LEU A 549 -24.54 0.50 -10.34
C LEU A 549 -23.62 -0.73 -10.19
N GLN A 550 -22.99 -1.18 -11.28
CA GLN A 550 -22.08 -2.32 -11.24
C GLN A 550 -20.86 -2.05 -10.32
N ALA A 551 -20.30 -0.85 -10.37
CA ALA A 551 -19.18 -0.44 -9.53
C ALA A 551 -19.64 -0.28 -8.08
N VAL A 552 -20.84 0.29 -7.84
CA VAL A 552 -21.44 0.36 -6.50
C VAL A 552 -21.59 -1.03 -5.88
N GLN A 553 -22.11 -2.01 -6.63
CA GLN A 553 -22.26 -3.39 -6.17
C GLN A 553 -20.90 -4.03 -5.83
N ALA A 554 -19.90 -3.83 -6.68
CA ALA A 554 -18.54 -4.35 -6.43
C ALA A 554 -17.94 -3.75 -5.15
N GLU A 555 -18.11 -2.45 -4.94
CA GLU A 555 -17.63 -1.76 -3.74
C GLU A 555 -18.36 -2.19 -2.47
N VAL A 556 -19.68 -2.30 -2.49
CA VAL A 556 -20.45 -2.79 -1.33
C VAL A 556 -20.01 -4.20 -0.96
N ARG A 557 -19.77 -5.08 -1.94
CA ARG A 557 -19.25 -6.43 -1.71
C ARG A 557 -17.83 -6.43 -1.13
N ARG A 558 -16.99 -5.48 -1.54
CA ARG A 558 -15.69 -5.25 -0.92
C ARG A 558 -15.84 -4.88 0.55
N TYR A 559 -16.75 -3.96 0.90
CA TYR A 559 -16.94 -3.56 2.29
C TYR A 559 -17.41 -4.73 3.16
N ILE A 560 -18.32 -5.56 2.64
CA ILE A 560 -18.81 -6.75 3.35
C ILE A 560 -17.67 -7.73 3.70
N THR A 561 -16.69 -7.91 2.81
CA THR A 561 -15.55 -8.82 3.05
C THR A 561 -14.37 -8.17 3.77
N TRP A 562 -14.27 -6.83 3.75
CA TRP A 562 -13.22 -6.06 4.41
C TRP A 562 -13.79 -5.06 5.43
N PRO A 563 -14.40 -5.54 6.53
CA PRO A 563 -15.07 -4.68 7.51
C PRO A 563 -14.12 -3.61 8.07
N GLY A 564 -14.61 -2.38 8.15
CA GLY A 564 -13.92 -1.22 8.69
C GLY A 564 -12.91 -0.56 7.75
N GLN A 565 -12.35 -1.28 6.75
CA GLN A 565 -11.29 -0.73 5.89
C GLN A 565 -11.74 0.53 5.14
N ALA A 566 -12.97 0.56 4.66
CA ALA A 566 -13.51 1.65 3.88
C ALA A 566 -13.62 2.97 4.66
N THR A 567 -13.63 2.93 6.00
CA THR A 567 -13.73 4.12 6.85
C THR A 567 -12.42 4.89 6.99
N SER A 568 -11.28 4.26 6.70
CA SER A 568 -9.94 4.82 6.89
C SER A 568 -9.73 6.15 6.15
N TYR A 569 -10.19 6.24 4.92
CA TYR A 569 -9.98 7.38 4.02
C TYR A 569 -10.46 8.69 4.62
N LYS A 570 -11.76 8.75 4.90
CA LYS A 570 -12.40 10.00 5.34
C LYS A 570 -12.05 10.34 6.79
N VAL A 571 -11.94 9.34 7.67
CA VAL A 571 -11.50 9.55 9.06
C VAL A 571 -10.09 10.13 9.10
N GLY A 572 -9.18 9.59 8.28
CA GLY A 572 -7.80 10.08 8.19
C GLY A 572 -7.72 11.52 7.69
N MET A 573 -8.42 11.83 6.59
CA MET A 573 -8.50 13.19 6.04
C MET A 573 -8.99 14.20 7.09
N ILE A 574 -10.12 13.89 7.74
CA ILE A 574 -10.73 14.78 8.74
C ILE A 574 -9.77 15.02 9.91
N LYS A 575 -9.07 13.98 10.40
CA LYS A 575 -8.08 14.14 11.46
C LYS A 575 -6.93 15.07 11.04
N ILE A 576 -6.39 14.90 9.83
CA ILE A 576 -5.32 15.79 9.33
C ILE A 576 -5.83 17.24 9.21
N GLN A 577 -7.05 17.45 8.70
CA GLN A 577 -7.66 18.78 8.64
C GLN A 577 -7.87 19.39 10.04
N GLN A 578 -8.31 18.60 11.02
CA GLN A 578 -8.46 19.05 12.42
C GLN A 578 -7.12 19.45 13.04
N LEU A 579 -6.06 18.66 12.80
CA LEU A 579 -4.72 18.96 13.28
C LEU A 579 -4.15 20.23 12.64
N ARG A 580 -4.40 20.43 11.34
CA ARG A 580 -4.04 21.67 10.65
C ARG A 580 -4.78 22.88 11.25
N ALA A 581 -6.09 22.79 11.38
CA ALA A 581 -6.90 23.88 11.95
C ALA A 581 -6.48 24.21 13.40
N LYS A 582 -6.13 23.19 14.21
CA LYS A 582 -5.56 23.38 15.54
C LYS A 582 -4.25 24.16 15.49
N ALA A 583 -3.33 23.76 14.61
CA ALA A 583 -2.03 24.41 14.43
C ALA A 583 -2.19 25.87 13.96
N GLU A 584 -3.06 26.12 12.99
CA GLU A 584 -3.39 27.49 12.51
C GLU A 584 -3.93 28.37 13.66
N ALA A 585 -4.84 27.82 14.47
CA ALA A 585 -5.43 28.56 15.58
C ALA A 585 -4.43 28.86 16.73
N GLU A 586 -3.53 27.91 17.04
CA GLU A 586 -2.59 28.04 18.16
C GLU A 586 -1.32 28.82 17.82
N LEU A 587 -0.86 28.77 16.57
CA LEU A 587 0.35 29.46 16.11
C LEU A 587 0.06 30.83 15.51
N GLY A 588 -1.14 31.08 14.98
CA GLY A 588 -1.52 32.35 14.37
C GLY A 588 -0.55 32.74 13.24
N GLU A 589 0.07 33.93 13.35
CA GLU A 589 1.03 34.45 12.35
C GLU A 589 2.33 33.61 12.22
N ARG A 590 2.62 32.75 13.19
CA ARG A 590 3.77 31.83 13.16
C ARG A 590 3.48 30.52 12.43
N PHE A 591 2.22 30.26 12.05
CA PHE A 591 1.88 29.06 11.31
C PHE A 591 2.54 29.05 9.94
N ASP A 592 3.35 28.04 9.69
CA ASP A 592 3.92 27.73 8.37
C ASP A 592 3.36 26.38 7.87
N ILE A 593 2.62 26.42 6.76
CA ILE A 593 2.04 25.25 6.14
C ILE A 593 3.09 24.20 5.76
N ARG A 594 4.31 24.64 5.41
CA ARG A 594 5.43 23.75 5.08
C ARG A 594 5.89 22.99 6.31
N GLY A 595 6.08 23.69 7.43
CA GLY A 595 6.44 23.07 8.72
C GLY A 595 5.37 22.09 9.19
N PHE A 596 4.09 22.42 9.03
CA PHE A 596 2.99 21.49 9.34
C PHE A 596 3.06 20.20 8.50
N HIS A 597 3.20 20.31 7.19
CA HIS A 597 3.28 19.14 6.32
C HIS A 597 4.55 18.31 6.57
N ASP A 598 5.67 18.97 6.86
CA ASP A 598 6.92 18.30 7.22
C ASP A 598 6.78 17.56 8.56
N ALA A 599 6.07 18.13 9.52
CA ALA A 599 5.76 17.45 10.79
C ALA A 599 4.85 16.23 10.57
N VAL A 600 3.88 16.32 9.65
CA VAL A 600 3.03 15.18 9.28
C VAL A 600 3.84 14.08 8.61
N LEU A 601 4.62 14.38 7.56
CA LEU A 601 5.27 13.39 6.69
C LEU A 601 6.61 12.87 7.23
N GLY A 602 7.37 13.72 7.92
CA GLY A 602 8.75 13.45 8.35
C GLY A 602 8.88 12.38 9.44
N GLY A 603 7.77 11.91 10.01
CA GLY A 603 7.75 10.80 10.99
C GLY A 603 7.54 9.42 10.35
N GLY A 604 7.23 9.34 9.05
CA GLY A 604 6.74 8.12 8.42
C GLY A 604 5.28 7.83 8.79
N ALA A 605 4.73 6.73 8.26
CA ALA A 605 3.34 6.36 8.54
C ALA A 605 3.16 5.88 10.00
N MET A 606 2.12 6.39 10.66
CA MET A 606 1.84 6.09 12.07
C MET A 606 0.33 6.10 12.37
N PRO A 607 -0.10 5.54 13.52
CA PRO A 607 -1.47 5.71 14.01
C PRO A 607 -1.84 7.18 14.19
N LEU A 608 -3.10 7.54 13.97
CA LEU A 608 -3.57 8.93 14.11
C LEU A 608 -3.38 9.50 15.52
N THR A 609 -3.42 8.66 16.54
CA THR A 609 -3.14 9.07 17.94
C THR A 609 -1.68 9.49 18.15
N LEU A 610 -0.74 8.81 17.48
CA LEU A 610 0.67 9.19 17.49
C LEU A 610 0.93 10.41 16.62
N LEU A 611 0.25 10.53 15.47
CA LEU A 611 0.31 11.72 14.63
C LEU A 611 -0.18 12.95 15.36
N GLU A 612 -1.31 12.85 16.08
CA GLU A 612 -1.84 13.96 16.89
C GLU A 612 -0.80 14.45 17.91
N ARG A 613 -0.21 13.54 18.69
CA ARG A 613 0.81 13.90 19.68
C ARG A 613 2.06 14.52 19.02
N ARG A 614 2.47 14.02 17.86
CA ARG A 614 3.60 14.59 17.11
C ARG A 614 3.31 16.02 16.66
N ILE A 615 2.11 16.30 16.17
CA ILE A 615 1.71 17.65 15.76
C ILE A 615 1.57 18.57 16.96
N GLU A 616 1.05 18.10 18.08
CA GLU A 616 0.98 18.88 19.33
C GLU A 616 2.38 19.25 19.83
N GLN A 617 3.33 18.32 19.79
CA GLN A 617 4.73 18.60 20.13
C GLN A 617 5.33 19.64 19.18
N TRP A 618 5.14 19.49 17.86
CA TRP A 618 5.60 20.47 16.89
C TRP A 618 5.01 21.87 17.15
N ILE A 619 3.72 21.99 17.46
CA ILE A 619 3.09 23.27 17.83
C ILE A 619 3.77 23.89 19.05
N GLU A 620 4.07 23.10 20.08
CA GLU A 620 4.75 23.60 21.28
C GLU A 620 6.20 24.03 21.00
N ASP A 621 6.89 23.34 20.09
CA ASP A 621 8.25 23.71 19.69
C ASP A 621 8.26 25.04 18.89
N GLU A 622 7.31 25.21 17.95
CA GLU A 622 7.14 26.47 17.21
C GLU A 622 6.73 27.65 18.11
N LYS A 623 6.02 27.40 19.21
CA LYS A 623 5.73 28.45 20.21
C LYS A 623 6.97 28.90 20.98
N ARG A 624 7.98 28.04 21.10
CA ARG A 624 9.23 28.34 21.82
C ARG A 624 10.30 28.98 20.93
N ALA A 625 10.28 28.67 19.61
CA ALA A 625 11.18 29.25 18.62
C ALA A 625 10.83 30.72 18.35
#